data_5f48d8c2d44a547cd97461a3f09c4e94
#
_entry.id   5f48d8c2d44a547cd97461a3f09c4e94
#
_cell.length_a   1.000
_cell.length_b   1.000
_cell.length_c   1.000
_cell.angle_alpha   90.00
_cell.angle_beta   90.00
_cell.angle_gamma   90.00
#
_symmetry.space_group_name_H-M   'P 1'
#
loop_
_entity.id
_entity.type
_entity.pdbx_description
1 polymer ?
#
loop_
_entity_poly.entity_id
_entity_poly.type
_entity_poly.pdbx_seq_one_letter_code
_entity_poly.pdbx_strand_id
1 'polypeptide(L)'
;MKRASVLLAVVILTCGPDLVAQGCRPGSLGGAFAFDTTYRGKNYDFCVDLETIAETPSWSETDDFPPLSPREAIRSAKGELSALVTDPQYWTLREIKLMPGGSQDKWIYVVSFEGPATSPYRGVSDEFHMMVLMDGKAAKPRVYSLPVSAPAEP
;
A
#
# COMPACT_ATOMS: atom_id res chain seq x y z
N MET A 1 -19.80 -48.44 38.66
CA MET A 1 -19.72 -48.21 37.20
C MET A 1 -19.49 -46.73 36.96
N LYS A 2 -18.25 -46.29 36.69
CA LYS A 2 -17.84 -44.90 36.45
C LYS A 2 -17.89 -44.62 34.93
N ARG A 3 -18.76 -43.71 34.48
CA ARG A 3 -18.81 -43.25 33.11
C ARG A 3 -17.79 -42.14 32.92
N ALA A 4 -16.77 -42.37 32.08
CA ALA A 4 -15.83 -41.34 31.67
C ALA A 4 -16.44 -40.57 30.47
N SER A 5 -16.68 -39.29 30.67
CA SER A 5 -17.08 -38.40 29.59
C SER A 5 -15.81 -37.84 28.89
N VAL A 6 -15.65 -38.20 27.63
CA VAL A 6 -14.58 -37.65 26.77
C VAL A 6 -15.07 -36.35 26.19
N LEU A 7 -14.47 -35.25 26.59
CA LEU A 7 -14.69 -33.91 25.99
C LEU A 7 -13.82 -33.81 24.74
N LEU A 8 -14.49 -33.82 23.59
CA LEU A 8 -13.86 -33.57 22.28
C LEU A 8 -13.69 -32.08 22.10
N ALA A 9 -12.48 -31.56 22.23
CA ALA A 9 -12.16 -30.17 21.94
C ALA A 9 -12.04 -29.99 20.40
N VAL A 10 -13.03 -29.35 19.79
CA VAL A 10 -12.96 -28.94 18.38
C VAL A 10 -12.15 -27.66 18.30
N VAL A 11 -10.90 -27.77 17.82
CA VAL A 11 -10.07 -26.61 17.46
C VAL A 11 -10.55 -26.10 16.10
N ILE A 12 -11.32 -25.03 16.09
CA ILE A 12 -11.67 -24.30 14.85
C ILE A 12 -10.46 -23.46 14.50
N LEU A 13 -9.63 -23.93 13.56
CA LEU A 13 -8.67 -23.09 12.85
C LEU A 13 -9.50 -22.10 11.99
N THR A 14 -9.67 -20.87 12.47
CA THR A 14 -10.11 -19.77 11.63
C THR A 14 -8.94 -19.37 10.73
N CYS A 15 -8.87 -19.95 9.52
CA CYS A 15 -8.14 -19.32 8.42
C CYS A 15 -8.79 -17.96 8.19
N GLY A 16 -8.13 -16.91 8.67
CA GLY A 16 -8.45 -15.55 8.27
C GLY A 16 -8.35 -15.47 6.74
N PRO A 17 -9.25 -14.79 6.05
CA PRO A 17 -9.08 -14.55 4.63
C PRO A 17 -7.78 -13.76 4.46
N ASP A 18 -6.77 -14.38 3.84
CA ASP A 18 -5.65 -13.67 3.26
C ASP A 18 -6.28 -12.66 2.30
N LEU A 19 -6.26 -11.39 2.68
CA LEU A 19 -6.59 -10.26 1.81
C LEU A 19 -5.52 -10.24 0.72
N VAL A 20 -5.74 -11.06 -0.30
CA VAL A 20 -5.01 -11.00 -1.55
C VAL A 20 -5.13 -9.55 -2.03
N ALA A 21 -4.00 -8.88 -2.18
CA ALA A 21 -3.93 -7.54 -2.73
C ALA A 21 -4.77 -7.50 -4.02
N GLN A 22 -5.97 -6.93 -3.94
CA GLN A 22 -6.84 -6.71 -5.09
C GLN A 22 -6.25 -5.54 -5.87
N GLY A 23 -5.25 -5.84 -6.69
CA GLY A 23 -4.76 -4.84 -7.62
C GLY A 23 -5.87 -4.46 -8.59
N CYS A 24 -5.88 -3.20 -9.03
CA CYS A 24 -6.82 -2.72 -10.03
C CYS A 24 -6.91 -3.69 -11.19
N ARG A 25 -8.12 -4.17 -11.48
CA ARG A 25 -8.34 -4.98 -12.67
C ARG A 25 -8.15 -4.08 -13.88
N PRO A 26 -7.33 -4.46 -14.88
CA PRO A 26 -7.30 -3.77 -16.16
C PRO A 26 -8.72 -3.72 -16.72
N GLY A 27 -9.29 -2.51 -16.86
CA GLY A 27 -10.63 -2.33 -17.41
C GLY A 27 -11.78 -2.21 -16.39
N SER A 28 -11.52 -2.07 -15.08
CA SER A 28 -12.57 -1.70 -14.14
C SER A 28 -13.04 -0.27 -14.45
N LEU A 29 -14.29 -0.13 -14.89
CA LEU A 29 -14.92 1.16 -15.22
C LEU A 29 -15.17 2.05 -13.98
N GLY A 30 -14.75 1.61 -12.79
CA GLY A 30 -15.05 2.24 -11.51
C GLY A 30 -14.08 3.31 -11.05
N GLY A 31 -13.03 3.62 -11.79
CA GLY A 31 -11.98 4.54 -11.31
C GLY A 31 -11.14 3.91 -10.21
N ALA A 32 -9.87 4.28 -10.17
CA ALA A 32 -8.94 3.83 -9.14
C ALA A 32 -7.84 4.87 -8.95
N PHE A 33 -7.24 4.88 -7.77
CA PHE A 33 -5.99 5.59 -7.55
C PHE A 33 -4.86 4.62 -7.83
N ALA A 34 -3.93 5.02 -8.72
CA ALA A 34 -2.79 4.20 -9.08
C ALA A 34 -1.52 5.04 -9.12
N PHE A 35 -0.46 4.47 -8.59
CA PHE A 35 0.91 4.99 -8.69
C PHE A 35 1.83 3.83 -9.02
N ASP A 36 2.79 4.06 -9.88
CA ASP A 36 3.82 3.08 -10.18
C ASP A 36 5.21 3.61 -9.84
N THR A 37 6.10 2.72 -9.49
CA THR A 37 7.50 3.03 -9.19
C THR A 37 8.37 1.89 -9.69
N THR A 38 9.48 2.24 -10.35
CA THR A 38 10.50 1.28 -10.72
C THR A 38 11.66 1.34 -9.74
N TYR A 39 11.98 0.21 -9.14
CA TYR A 39 13.11 0.08 -8.23
C TYR A 39 13.84 -1.23 -8.44
N ARG A 40 15.16 -1.17 -8.64
CA ARG A 40 16.04 -2.34 -8.86
C ARG A 40 15.53 -3.33 -9.91
N GLY A 41 15.11 -2.82 -11.06
CA GLY A 41 14.64 -3.63 -12.19
C GLY A 41 13.28 -4.29 -11.99
N LYS A 42 12.53 -3.89 -10.98
CA LYS A 42 11.15 -4.30 -10.72
C LYS A 42 10.24 -3.09 -10.82
N ASN A 43 9.02 -3.33 -11.32
CA ASN A 43 7.95 -2.34 -11.25
C ASN A 43 7.02 -2.68 -10.08
N TYR A 44 6.66 -1.65 -9.32
CA TYR A 44 5.77 -1.70 -8.17
C TYR A 44 4.53 -0.88 -8.53
N ASP A 45 3.43 -1.55 -8.75
CA ASP A 45 2.14 -0.94 -9.12
C ASP A 45 1.22 -0.92 -7.90
N PHE A 46 1.03 0.27 -7.33
CA PHE A 46 0.12 0.50 -6.23
C PHE A 46 -1.23 0.90 -6.79
N CYS A 47 -2.25 0.17 -6.43
CA CYS A 47 -3.60 0.45 -6.88
C CYS A 47 -4.63 0.22 -5.78
N VAL A 48 -5.54 1.18 -5.62
CA VAL A 48 -6.70 1.09 -4.73
C VAL A 48 -7.94 1.49 -5.52
N ASP A 49 -8.92 0.60 -5.58
CA ASP A 49 -10.20 0.88 -6.21
C ASP A 49 -11.09 1.77 -5.32
N LEU A 50 -12.04 2.46 -5.95
CA LEU A 50 -12.93 3.37 -5.24
C LEU A 50 -13.89 2.63 -4.28
N GLU A 51 -14.19 1.36 -4.52
CA GLU A 51 -15.00 0.54 -3.63
C GLU A 51 -14.28 0.31 -2.29
N THR A 52 -13.01 -0.05 -2.34
CA THR A 52 -12.17 -0.17 -1.13
C THR A 52 -12.10 1.14 -0.35
N ILE A 53 -11.97 2.28 -1.04
CA ILE A 53 -11.95 3.59 -0.39
C ILE A 53 -13.32 3.91 0.24
N ALA A 54 -14.42 3.55 -0.42
CA ALA A 54 -15.77 3.77 0.09
C ALA A 54 -16.04 3.06 1.42
N GLU A 55 -15.37 1.93 1.67
CA GLU A 55 -15.49 1.17 2.91
C GLU A 55 -14.69 1.78 4.09
N THR A 56 -13.79 2.73 3.83
CA THR A 56 -12.98 3.36 4.89
C THR A 56 -13.77 4.39 5.69
N PRO A 57 -13.30 4.80 6.88
CA PRO A 57 -13.89 5.91 7.63
C PRO A 57 -14.00 7.18 6.80
N SER A 58 -15.13 7.89 6.92
CA SER A 58 -15.36 9.18 6.29
C SER A 58 -14.81 10.31 7.16
N TRP A 59 -14.46 11.41 6.55
CA TRP A 59 -14.07 12.64 7.21
C TRP A 59 -14.64 13.85 6.46
N SER A 60 -15.37 14.68 7.19
CA SER A 60 -15.87 15.96 6.68
C SER A 60 -14.89 17.08 7.01
N GLU A 61 -14.76 18.06 6.12
CA GLU A 61 -13.94 19.27 6.38
C GLU A 61 -14.44 20.09 7.60
N THR A 62 -15.66 19.81 8.06
CA THR A 62 -16.23 20.41 9.30
C THR A 62 -15.80 19.69 10.57
N ASP A 63 -15.19 18.52 10.47
CA ASP A 63 -14.68 17.77 11.62
C ASP A 63 -13.29 18.29 12.01
N ASP A 64 -12.99 18.33 13.30
CA ASP A 64 -11.74 18.89 13.82
C ASP A 64 -10.48 18.16 13.26
N PHE A 65 -10.57 16.83 13.13
CA PHE A 65 -9.43 16.01 12.71
C PHE A 65 -9.86 14.84 11.83
N PRO A 66 -9.01 14.44 10.85
CA PRO A 66 -9.26 13.23 10.08
C PRO A 66 -9.19 11.98 11.00
N PRO A 67 -9.93 10.89 10.66
CA PRO A 67 -9.94 9.64 11.42
C PRO A 67 -8.56 9.03 11.62
N LEU A 68 -7.66 9.17 10.65
CA LEU A 68 -6.27 8.76 10.72
C LEU A 68 -5.37 9.98 10.80
N SER A 69 -4.50 10.03 11.81
CA SER A 69 -3.53 11.11 11.92
C SER A 69 -2.41 10.98 10.85
N PRO A 70 -1.83 12.11 10.38
CA PRO A 70 -0.68 12.07 9.46
C PRO A 70 0.49 11.24 10.00
N ARG A 71 0.71 11.26 11.30
CA ARG A 71 1.79 10.50 11.95
C ARG A 71 1.55 8.98 11.84
N GLU A 72 0.32 8.54 11.99
CA GLU A 72 -0.05 7.13 11.85
C GLU A 72 0.01 6.70 10.39
N ALA A 73 -0.44 7.54 9.46
CA ALA A 73 -0.30 7.29 8.03
C ALA A 73 1.17 7.10 7.62
N ILE A 74 2.07 7.98 8.09
CA ILE A 74 3.52 7.84 7.85
C ILE A 74 4.06 6.53 8.44
N ARG A 75 3.62 6.15 9.64
CA ARG A 75 4.05 4.90 10.28
C ARG A 75 3.63 3.68 9.47
N SER A 76 2.37 3.63 9.02
CA SER A 76 1.85 2.54 8.18
C SER A 76 2.58 2.45 6.84
N ALA A 77 2.76 3.58 6.15
CA ALA A 77 3.50 3.65 4.90
C ALA A 77 4.96 3.19 5.08
N LYS A 78 5.64 3.63 6.15
CA LYS A 78 7.03 3.24 6.44
C LYS A 78 7.15 1.75 6.76
N GLY A 79 6.16 1.17 7.42
CA GLY A 79 6.10 -0.27 7.68
C GLY A 79 6.05 -1.08 6.39
N GLU A 80 5.17 -0.71 5.46
CA GLU A 80 5.06 -1.37 4.15
C GLU A 80 6.31 -1.15 3.29
N LEU A 81 6.83 0.10 3.22
CA LEU A 81 8.06 0.40 2.49
C LEU A 81 9.22 -0.49 2.95
N SER A 82 9.35 -0.73 4.25
CA SER A 82 10.42 -1.55 4.82
C SER A 82 10.39 -3.01 4.34
N ALA A 83 9.25 -3.50 3.87
CA ALA A 83 9.11 -4.83 3.27
C ALA A 83 9.48 -4.85 1.77
N LEU A 84 9.50 -3.68 1.11
CA LEU A 84 9.70 -3.56 -0.33
C LEU A 84 11.13 -3.22 -0.72
N VAL A 85 11.83 -2.49 0.14
CA VAL A 85 13.16 -1.95 -0.16
C VAL A 85 14.25 -2.61 0.67
N THR A 86 15.46 -2.62 0.15
CA THR A 86 16.66 -2.89 0.95
C THR A 86 17.10 -1.62 1.66
N ASP A 87 17.65 -1.78 2.86
CA ASP A 87 18.21 -0.67 3.64
C ASP A 87 17.20 0.46 3.91
N PRO A 88 16.02 0.15 4.51
CA PRO A 88 14.94 1.12 4.71
C PRO A 88 15.35 2.32 5.58
N GLN A 89 16.45 2.23 6.34
CA GLN A 89 17.00 3.31 7.14
C GLN A 89 17.53 4.50 6.31
N TYR A 90 17.83 4.28 5.01
CA TYR A 90 18.31 5.33 4.11
C TYR A 90 17.17 6.01 3.32
N TRP A 91 15.92 5.55 3.53
CA TRP A 91 14.75 6.17 2.92
C TRP A 91 14.19 7.25 3.82
N THR A 92 14.05 8.45 3.29
CA THR A 92 13.58 9.62 4.02
C THR A 92 12.19 10.02 3.58
N LEU A 93 11.37 10.49 4.53
CA LEU A 93 10.06 11.06 4.22
C LEU A 93 10.30 12.36 3.44
N ARG A 94 9.75 12.45 2.23
CA ARG A 94 9.77 13.64 1.40
C ARG A 94 8.51 14.47 1.59
N GLU A 95 7.34 13.82 1.51
CA GLU A 95 6.06 14.50 1.52
C GLU A 95 4.95 13.60 2.05
N ILE A 96 3.92 14.22 2.62
CA ILE A 96 2.63 13.59 2.88
C ILE A 96 1.53 14.50 2.34
N LYS A 97 0.64 13.95 1.53
CA LYS A 97 -0.54 14.62 0.98
C LYS A 97 -1.80 13.94 1.45
N LEU A 98 -2.79 14.73 1.83
CA LEU A 98 -4.16 14.28 2.01
C LEU A 98 -4.91 14.58 0.71
N MET A 99 -5.53 13.58 0.10
CA MET A 99 -6.18 13.68 -1.20
C MET A 99 -7.63 13.18 -1.12
N PRO A 100 -8.57 13.80 -1.86
CA PRO A 100 -9.93 13.28 -1.98
C PRO A 100 -9.94 11.87 -2.54
N GLY A 101 -10.72 10.98 -1.95
CA GLY A 101 -10.82 9.56 -2.30
C GLY A 101 -11.91 9.22 -3.32
N GLY A 102 -12.27 10.15 -4.21
CA GLY A 102 -13.21 9.94 -5.31
C GLY A 102 -14.68 10.19 -4.98
N SER A 103 -15.07 10.26 -3.72
CA SER A 103 -16.38 10.71 -3.26
C SER A 103 -16.24 11.79 -2.17
N GLN A 104 -17.32 12.53 -1.96
CA GLN A 104 -17.40 13.51 -0.88
C GLN A 104 -17.13 12.77 0.45
N ASP A 105 -16.38 13.33 1.35
CA ASP A 105 -16.02 12.76 2.67
C ASP A 105 -15.10 11.51 2.67
N LYS A 106 -14.60 11.07 1.52
CA LYS A 106 -13.60 10.00 1.44
C LYS A 106 -12.23 10.56 1.09
N TRP A 107 -11.22 10.12 1.83
CA TRP A 107 -9.87 10.65 1.76
C TRP A 107 -8.85 9.54 1.82
N ILE A 108 -7.69 9.80 1.24
CA ILE A 108 -6.51 8.94 1.32
C ILE A 108 -5.28 9.79 1.59
N TYR A 109 -4.29 9.22 2.27
CA TYR A 109 -2.96 9.80 2.32
C TYR A 109 -2.09 9.20 1.21
N VAL A 110 -1.31 10.08 0.56
CA VAL A 110 -0.17 9.69 -0.27
C VAL A 110 1.09 10.12 0.45
N VAL A 111 1.91 9.15 0.81
CA VAL A 111 3.17 9.35 1.53
C VAL A 111 4.32 9.04 0.59
N SER A 112 5.14 10.05 0.30
CA SER A 112 6.27 9.92 -0.61
C SER A 112 7.57 9.79 0.17
N PHE A 113 8.37 8.79 -0.20
CA PHE A 113 9.70 8.56 0.33
C PHE A 113 10.74 8.69 -0.77
N GLU A 114 11.86 9.28 -0.44
CA GLU A 114 13.04 9.40 -1.26
C GLU A 114 14.14 8.48 -0.73
N GLY A 115 14.66 7.63 -1.60
CA GLY A 115 15.70 6.67 -1.32
C GLY A 115 17.07 7.05 -1.88
N PRO A 116 18.08 6.25 -1.61
CA PRO A 116 19.38 6.42 -2.21
C PRO A 116 19.28 6.24 -3.73
N ALA A 117 19.97 7.10 -4.49
CA ALA A 117 20.01 6.98 -5.94
C ALA A 117 20.64 5.64 -6.35
N THR A 118 19.84 4.71 -6.86
CA THR A 118 20.31 3.43 -7.43
C THR A 118 20.41 3.50 -8.95
N SER A 119 19.87 4.56 -9.56
CA SER A 119 19.97 4.83 -10.99
C SER A 119 21.39 5.22 -11.38
N PRO A 120 21.92 4.70 -12.50
CA PRO A 120 23.20 5.16 -13.07
C PRO A 120 23.13 6.61 -13.56
N TYR A 121 21.95 7.18 -13.69
CA TYR A 121 21.75 8.58 -14.08
C TYR A 121 21.96 9.47 -12.84
N ARG A 122 23.02 10.26 -12.86
CA ARG A 122 23.37 11.18 -11.76
C ARG A 122 22.21 12.14 -11.49
N GLY A 123 21.78 12.19 -10.24
CA GLY A 123 20.81 13.18 -9.76
C GLY A 123 19.36 12.72 -9.73
N VAL A 124 19.07 11.44 -10.06
CA VAL A 124 17.73 10.87 -9.88
C VAL A 124 17.78 9.95 -8.66
N SER A 125 17.09 10.35 -7.60
CA SER A 125 16.83 9.50 -6.45
C SER A 125 15.67 8.55 -6.75
N ASP A 126 15.71 7.37 -6.15
CA ASP A 126 14.55 6.47 -6.19
C ASP A 126 13.43 7.06 -5.31
N GLU A 127 12.20 6.96 -5.77
CA GLU A 127 11.03 7.49 -5.06
C GLU A 127 9.91 6.44 -4.96
N PHE A 128 9.31 6.32 -3.78
CA PHE A 128 8.11 5.52 -3.58
C PHE A 128 6.94 6.40 -3.12
N HIS A 129 5.80 6.23 -3.77
CA HIS A 129 4.53 6.83 -3.37
C HIS A 129 3.63 5.76 -2.78
N MET A 130 3.39 5.84 -1.48
CA MET A 130 2.60 4.88 -0.72
C MET A 130 1.22 5.45 -0.43
N MET A 131 0.16 4.73 -0.82
CA MET A 131 -1.20 5.10 -0.44
C MET A 131 -1.54 4.50 0.92
N VAL A 132 -2.13 5.31 1.80
CA VAL A 132 -2.64 4.86 3.10
C VAL A 132 -4.09 5.30 3.23
N LEU A 133 -4.95 4.32 3.50
CA LEU A 133 -6.38 4.50 3.67
C LEU A 133 -6.70 5.06 5.05
N MET A 134 -7.90 5.65 5.23
CA MET A 134 -8.32 6.23 6.51
C MET A 134 -8.53 5.21 7.63
N ASP A 135 -8.53 3.92 7.35
CA ASP A 135 -8.49 2.84 8.34
C ASP A 135 -7.06 2.47 8.80
N GLY A 136 -6.04 3.16 8.27
CA GLY A 136 -4.63 2.97 8.60
C GLY A 136 -3.92 1.90 7.79
N LYS A 137 -4.58 1.24 6.84
CA LYS A 137 -3.94 0.25 5.98
C LYS A 137 -3.18 0.91 4.84
N ALA A 138 -1.90 0.54 4.67
CA ALA A 138 -1.15 0.90 3.49
C ALA A 138 -1.49 -0.04 2.33
N ALA A 139 -1.64 0.52 1.13
CA ALA A 139 -1.84 -0.25 -0.09
C ALA A 139 -0.59 -1.09 -0.39
N LYS A 140 -0.81 -2.36 -0.76
CA LYS A 140 0.27 -3.26 -1.17
C LYS A 140 0.43 -3.22 -2.69
N PRO A 141 1.68 -3.13 -3.20
CA PRO A 141 1.90 -3.13 -4.63
C PRO A 141 1.79 -4.52 -5.25
N ARG A 142 1.46 -4.55 -6.53
CA ARG A 142 1.82 -5.66 -7.40
C ARG A 142 3.25 -5.46 -7.86
N VAL A 143 4.03 -6.53 -7.83
CA VAL A 143 5.45 -6.47 -8.20
C VAL A 143 5.71 -7.37 -9.39
N TYR A 144 6.30 -6.83 -10.47
CA TYR A 144 6.73 -7.60 -11.62
C TYR A 144 8.14 -7.20 -12.05
N SER A 145 8.89 -8.19 -12.55
CA SER A 145 10.21 -7.92 -13.12
C SER A 145 10.04 -7.23 -14.48
N LEU A 146 10.81 -6.19 -14.72
CA LEU A 146 10.89 -5.60 -16.06
C LEU A 146 11.62 -6.58 -17.01
N PRO A 147 11.16 -6.72 -18.27
CA PRO A 147 11.90 -7.49 -19.24
C PRO A 147 13.30 -6.88 -19.41
N VAL A 148 14.32 -7.73 -19.31
CA VAL A 148 15.68 -7.31 -19.64
C VAL A 148 15.68 -6.99 -21.14
N SER A 149 15.86 -5.72 -21.50
CA SER A 149 16.03 -5.33 -22.91
C SER A 149 17.21 -6.12 -23.47
N ALA A 150 16.96 -6.96 -24.48
CA ALA A 150 18.03 -7.61 -25.19
C ALA A 150 19.01 -6.52 -25.69
N PRO A 151 20.33 -6.71 -25.55
CA PRO A 151 21.28 -5.77 -26.11
C PRO A 151 20.98 -5.63 -27.60
N ALA A 152 20.89 -4.39 -28.09
CA ALA A 152 20.76 -4.12 -29.50
C ALA A 152 21.97 -4.79 -30.17
N GLU A 153 21.73 -5.79 -31.04
CA GLU A 153 22.79 -6.37 -31.84
C GLU A 153 23.41 -5.26 -32.70
N PRO A 154 24.75 -5.22 -32.82
CA PRO A 154 25.48 -4.21 -33.57
C PRO A 154 25.29 -4.36 -35.08
#